data_a4c289a43fea6d0804ff25ee0f29d949
#
_entry.id   a4c289a43fea6d0804ff25ee0f29d949
#
_cell.length_a   1.000
_cell.length_b   1.000
_cell.length_c   1.000
_cell.angle_alpha   90.00
_cell.angle_beta   90.00
_cell.angle_gamma   90.00
#
_symmetry.space_group_name_H-M   'P 1'
#
loop_
_entity.id
_entity.type
_entity.pdbx_description
1 polymer ?
#
loop_
_entity_poly.entity_id
_entity_poly.type
_entity_poly.pdbx_seq_one_letter_code
_entity_poly.pdbx_strand_id
1 'polypeptide(L)'
;MTMETPLVYLSRLDEDRFGVRTAKCGRLGSEGIPQVMAFCRKHQVELLIARCPTIWLTAAQELERQGFLLMDTLIYFSRDIRAARIPRVRPGITVRGYRPGDEDGIGRIAGDCFHDYLGHYHADSRLDREKCDEVYTDWALRSCLSRDPADGVLVACVGDDIAGFGTMHMNDSTQGEGLLFGVSPSFRGQGVYRAIMIHCLNWCAERGLEEMTISTQVTNLVSQKTWIRLGFEPVSSCYTFHRWFT
;
A
#
# COMPACT_ATOMS: atom_id res chain seq x y z
N MET A 1 -7.81 -9.87 21.63
CA MET A 1 -7.14 -11.04 21.01
C MET A 1 -6.79 -10.63 19.60
N THR A 2 -5.59 -10.15 19.37
CA THR A 2 -5.06 -9.92 18.02
C THR A 2 -4.96 -11.28 17.34
N MET A 3 -5.80 -11.53 16.35
CA MET A 3 -5.63 -12.72 15.50
C MET A 3 -4.33 -12.50 14.71
N GLU A 4 -3.30 -13.29 15.02
CA GLU A 4 -2.07 -13.29 14.22
C GLU A 4 -2.46 -13.61 12.77
N THR A 5 -2.08 -12.72 11.86
CA THR A 5 -2.28 -12.96 10.43
C THR A 5 -1.54 -14.25 10.06
N PRO A 6 -2.21 -15.24 9.46
CA PRO A 6 -1.56 -16.49 9.10
C PRO A 6 -0.40 -16.24 8.13
N LEU A 7 0.67 -17.03 8.25
CA LEU A 7 1.86 -16.91 7.41
C LEU A 7 1.51 -16.90 5.91
N VAL A 8 0.53 -17.73 5.51
CA VAL A 8 0.04 -17.83 4.14
C VAL A 8 -1.48 -18.01 4.12
N TYR A 9 -2.16 -17.35 3.18
CA TYR A 9 -3.63 -17.42 3.02
C TYR A 9 -4.03 -17.29 1.56
N LEU A 10 -5.23 -17.77 1.20
CA LEU A 10 -5.81 -17.56 -0.13
C LEU A 10 -6.32 -16.13 -0.28
N SER A 11 -5.96 -15.47 -1.36
CA SER A 11 -6.43 -14.14 -1.72
C SER A 11 -7.60 -14.23 -2.69
N ARG A 12 -8.82 -14.26 -2.16
CA ARG A 12 -10.05 -14.27 -2.99
C ARG A 12 -10.10 -13.05 -3.92
N LEU A 13 -9.65 -11.91 -3.42
CA LEU A 13 -9.64 -10.67 -4.18
C LEU A 13 -8.80 -10.77 -5.47
N ASP A 14 -7.60 -11.36 -5.37
CA ASP A 14 -6.75 -11.54 -6.55
C ASP A 14 -7.28 -12.68 -7.43
N GLU A 15 -7.84 -13.74 -6.83
CA GLU A 15 -8.48 -14.84 -7.55
C GLU A 15 -9.65 -14.33 -8.40
N ASP A 16 -10.55 -13.54 -7.80
CA ASP A 16 -11.70 -12.95 -8.51
C ASP A 16 -11.26 -12.01 -9.63
N ARG A 17 -10.20 -11.24 -9.41
CA ARG A 17 -9.70 -10.27 -10.40
C ARG A 17 -8.98 -10.92 -11.57
N PHE A 18 -8.01 -11.77 -11.27
CA PHE A 18 -7.13 -12.32 -12.30
C PHE A 18 -7.63 -13.67 -12.85
N GLY A 19 -8.63 -14.29 -12.21
CA GLY A 19 -9.09 -15.63 -12.56
C GLY A 19 -8.05 -16.72 -12.27
N VAL A 20 -7.12 -16.44 -11.34
CA VAL A 20 -5.99 -17.29 -10.98
C VAL A 20 -6.03 -17.55 -9.49
N ARG A 21 -5.99 -18.82 -9.09
CA ARG A 21 -6.02 -19.20 -7.67
C ARG A 21 -4.77 -18.70 -6.95
N THR A 22 -4.94 -17.62 -6.21
CA THR A 22 -3.83 -16.84 -5.65
C THR A 22 -3.72 -17.01 -4.14
N ALA A 23 -2.49 -17.20 -3.65
CA ALA A 23 -2.16 -17.11 -2.24
C ALA A 23 -1.20 -15.93 -1.97
N LYS A 24 -1.29 -15.38 -0.76
CA LYS A 24 -0.36 -14.36 -0.25
C LYS A 24 0.37 -14.86 0.97
N CYS A 25 1.66 -14.54 1.05
CA CYS A 25 2.51 -14.82 2.19
C CYS A 25 3.19 -13.52 2.64
N GLY A 26 3.08 -13.20 3.93
CA GLY A 26 3.63 -11.98 4.50
C GLY A 26 5.16 -12.01 4.58
N ARG A 27 5.70 -12.29 5.77
CA ARG A 27 7.15 -12.31 6.03
C ARG A 27 7.71 -13.73 5.85
N LEU A 28 8.16 -14.08 4.66
CA LEU A 28 8.66 -15.42 4.34
C LEU A 28 10.18 -15.51 4.56
N GLY A 29 10.58 -16.26 5.58
CA GLY A 29 11.97 -16.70 5.82
C GLY A 29 12.17 -18.15 5.38
N SER A 30 13.44 -18.62 5.37
CA SER A 30 13.81 -19.96 4.94
C SER A 30 13.03 -21.07 5.64
N GLU A 31 12.80 -20.94 6.95
CA GLU A 31 12.08 -21.93 7.76
C GLU A 31 10.60 -22.05 7.38
N GLY A 32 9.98 -20.95 6.90
CA GLY A 32 8.58 -20.94 6.48
C GLY A 32 8.31 -21.52 5.09
N ILE A 33 9.35 -21.62 4.24
CA ILE A 33 9.20 -22.06 2.84
C ILE A 33 8.52 -23.43 2.72
N PRO A 34 8.93 -24.48 3.46
CA PRO A 34 8.30 -25.80 3.34
C PRO A 34 6.80 -25.76 3.69
N GLN A 35 6.41 -25.01 4.73
CA GLN A 35 5.01 -24.87 5.15
C GLN A 35 4.19 -24.16 4.07
N VAL A 36 4.70 -23.05 3.52
CA VAL A 36 4.04 -22.28 2.47
C VAL A 36 3.87 -23.11 1.20
N MET A 37 4.90 -23.86 0.80
CA MET A 37 4.83 -24.75 -0.35
C MET A 37 3.84 -25.91 -0.16
N ALA A 38 3.75 -26.46 1.06
CA ALA A 38 2.75 -27.47 1.39
C ALA A 38 1.32 -26.91 1.33
N PHE A 39 1.12 -25.68 1.83
CA PHE A 39 -0.16 -24.97 1.71
C PHE A 39 -0.55 -24.77 0.24
N CYS A 40 0.36 -24.29 -0.60
CA CYS A 40 0.09 -24.07 -2.01
C CYS A 40 -0.32 -25.35 -2.73
N ARG A 41 0.38 -26.47 -2.49
CA ARG A 41 0.00 -27.78 -3.05
C ARG A 41 -1.38 -28.22 -2.58
N LYS A 42 -1.64 -28.15 -1.26
CA LYS A 42 -2.93 -28.55 -0.66
C LYS A 42 -4.11 -27.80 -1.26
N HIS A 43 -3.92 -26.50 -1.50
CA HIS A 43 -5.00 -25.59 -1.96
C HIS A 43 -4.96 -25.35 -3.48
N GLN A 44 -4.12 -26.07 -4.22
CA GLN A 44 -4.02 -25.96 -5.69
C GLN A 44 -3.78 -24.49 -6.13
N VAL A 45 -2.87 -23.80 -5.41
CA VAL A 45 -2.50 -22.42 -5.72
C VAL A 45 -1.75 -22.38 -7.04
N GLU A 46 -2.12 -21.45 -7.91
CA GLU A 46 -1.48 -21.20 -9.21
C GLU A 46 -0.47 -20.06 -9.12
N LEU A 47 -0.79 -19.01 -8.35
CA LEU A 47 0.08 -17.86 -8.09
C LEU A 47 0.29 -17.67 -6.59
N LEU A 48 1.54 -17.66 -6.16
CA LEU A 48 1.94 -17.25 -4.81
C LEU A 48 2.65 -15.90 -4.87
N ILE A 49 2.14 -14.92 -4.13
CA ILE A 49 2.75 -13.62 -3.89
C ILE A 49 3.39 -13.66 -2.50
N ALA A 50 4.71 -13.54 -2.41
CA ALA A 50 5.42 -13.65 -1.15
C ALA A 50 6.30 -12.42 -0.89
N ARG A 51 6.31 -11.94 0.35
CA ARG A 51 7.21 -10.87 0.80
C ARG A 51 8.32 -11.45 1.66
N CYS A 52 9.57 -11.10 1.36
CA CYS A 52 10.76 -11.50 2.09
C CYS A 52 11.50 -10.25 2.56
N PRO A 53 11.71 -10.05 3.89
CA PRO A 53 12.55 -8.97 4.39
C PRO A 53 13.93 -8.94 3.72
N THR A 54 14.39 -7.77 3.29
CA THR A 54 15.68 -7.65 2.57
C THR A 54 16.87 -8.06 3.43
N ILE A 55 16.74 -7.95 4.75
CA ILE A 55 17.77 -8.40 5.71
C ILE A 55 17.94 -9.94 5.70
N TRP A 56 16.97 -10.70 5.17
CA TRP A 56 17.04 -12.15 5.09
C TRP A 56 17.55 -12.61 3.72
N LEU A 57 18.76 -12.17 3.36
CA LEU A 57 19.32 -12.43 2.04
C LEU A 57 19.39 -13.93 1.67
N THR A 58 19.73 -14.78 2.64
CA THR A 58 19.78 -16.24 2.44
C THR A 58 18.39 -16.79 2.06
N ALA A 59 17.32 -16.29 2.70
CA ALA A 59 15.95 -16.69 2.36
C ALA A 59 15.57 -16.20 0.96
N ALA A 60 15.92 -14.96 0.59
CA ALA A 60 15.68 -14.45 -0.75
C ALA A 60 16.36 -15.29 -1.83
N GLN A 61 17.63 -15.65 -1.62
CA GLN A 61 18.37 -16.54 -2.53
C GLN A 61 17.78 -17.96 -2.62
N GLU A 62 17.23 -18.47 -1.52
CA GLU A 62 16.54 -19.75 -1.52
C GLU A 62 15.24 -19.68 -2.32
N LEU A 63 14.48 -18.60 -2.20
CA LEU A 63 13.29 -18.34 -3.01
C LEU A 63 13.64 -18.32 -4.50
N GLU A 64 14.70 -17.62 -4.90
CA GLU A 64 15.19 -17.60 -6.30
C GLU A 64 15.53 -19.00 -6.81
N ARG A 65 16.28 -19.81 -6.02
CA ARG A 65 16.59 -21.19 -6.39
C ARG A 65 15.35 -22.07 -6.56
N GLN A 66 14.27 -21.74 -5.85
CA GLN A 66 12.99 -22.42 -5.97
C GLN A 66 12.09 -21.85 -7.09
N GLY A 67 12.60 -20.95 -7.92
CA GLY A 67 11.91 -20.39 -9.07
C GLY A 67 10.92 -19.28 -8.75
N PHE A 68 11.09 -18.60 -7.61
CA PHE A 68 10.42 -17.34 -7.36
C PHE A 68 11.10 -16.23 -8.16
N LEU A 69 10.29 -15.34 -8.77
CA LEU A 69 10.77 -14.19 -9.52
C LEU A 69 10.58 -12.92 -8.71
N LEU A 70 11.64 -12.13 -8.59
CA LEU A 70 11.58 -10.81 -7.95
C LEU A 70 10.73 -9.86 -8.81
N MET A 71 9.70 -9.25 -8.21
CA MET A 71 8.80 -8.33 -8.88
C MET A 71 9.08 -6.87 -8.50
N ASP A 72 9.14 -6.58 -7.21
CA ASP A 72 9.50 -5.25 -6.72
C ASP A 72 10.22 -5.32 -5.36
N THR A 73 10.62 -4.14 -4.88
CA THR A 73 11.12 -3.96 -3.52
C THR A 73 10.36 -2.82 -2.86
N LEU A 74 9.69 -3.11 -1.75
CA LEU A 74 9.04 -2.12 -0.92
C LEU A 74 10.00 -1.60 0.14
N ILE A 75 9.91 -0.30 0.43
CA ILE A 75 10.55 0.33 1.56
C ILE A 75 9.48 0.91 2.49
N TYR A 76 9.61 0.63 3.78
CA TYR A 76 8.69 1.06 4.83
C TYR A 76 9.32 2.21 5.59
N PHE A 77 8.53 3.22 5.84
CA PHE A 77 8.87 4.38 6.64
C PHE A 77 7.96 4.45 7.84
N SER A 78 8.48 5.01 8.92
CA SER A 78 7.72 5.28 10.13
C SER A 78 7.99 6.70 10.62
N ARG A 79 7.01 7.27 11.33
CA ARG A 79 7.15 8.51 12.06
C ARG A 79 6.45 8.41 13.41
N ASP A 80 7.18 8.72 14.48
CA ASP A 80 6.59 8.97 15.80
C ASP A 80 5.78 10.27 15.74
N ILE A 81 4.49 10.17 16.06
CA ILE A 81 3.54 11.31 16.02
C ILE A 81 3.85 12.32 17.11
N ARG A 82 4.43 11.89 18.23
CA ARG A 82 4.71 12.71 19.42
C ARG A 82 6.08 13.39 19.37
N ALA A 83 7.02 12.86 18.57
CA ALA A 83 8.42 13.29 18.59
C ALA A 83 8.63 14.71 18.02
N ALA A 84 7.77 15.18 17.11
CA ALA A 84 7.92 16.49 16.50
C ALA A 84 6.57 17.09 16.11
N ARG A 85 6.51 18.41 16.16
CA ARG A 85 5.31 19.17 15.75
C ARG A 85 4.94 18.83 14.29
N ILE A 86 3.66 18.52 14.07
CA ILE A 86 3.11 18.33 12.72
C ILE A 86 3.10 19.71 12.02
N PRO A 87 3.70 19.81 10.81
CA PRO A 87 3.72 21.07 10.06
C PRO A 87 2.32 21.55 9.68
N ARG A 88 2.18 22.84 9.40
CA ARG A 88 0.93 23.40 8.86
C ARG A 88 0.85 23.19 7.34
N VAL A 89 -0.37 23.04 6.85
CA VAL A 89 -0.69 23.03 5.42
C VAL A 89 -0.56 24.45 4.85
N ARG A 90 -0.11 24.58 3.62
CA ARG A 90 -0.07 25.87 2.92
C ARG A 90 -1.48 26.34 2.60
N PRO A 91 -1.75 27.67 2.58
CA PRO A 91 -3.03 28.21 2.11
C PRO A 91 -3.35 27.75 0.67
N GLY A 92 -4.66 27.66 0.36
CA GLY A 92 -5.15 27.32 -0.98
C GLY A 92 -5.42 25.83 -1.20
N ILE A 93 -5.06 24.94 -0.27
CA ILE A 93 -5.38 23.51 -0.32
C ILE A 93 -6.22 23.19 0.93
N THR A 94 -7.43 22.66 0.73
CA THR A 94 -8.27 22.15 1.79
C THR A 94 -8.20 20.62 1.79
N VAL A 95 -7.99 20.01 2.97
CA VAL A 95 -8.07 18.55 3.12
C VAL A 95 -9.15 18.25 4.13
N ARG A 96 -10.05 17.35 3.80
CA ARG A 96 -11.20 16.93 4.60
C ARG A 96 -11.42 15.43 4.53
N GLY A 97 -12.25 14.89 5.40
CA GLY A 97 -12.74 13.53 5.26
C GLY A 97 -13.56 13.34 3.98
N TYR A 98 -13.59 12.13 3.49
CA TYR A 98 -14.45 11.68 2.39
C TYR A 98 -15.93 12.04 2.64
N ARG A 99 -16.67 12.30 1.57
CA ARG A 99 -18.13 12.51 1.57
C ARG A 99 -18.73 11.73 0.40
N PRO A 100 -19.96 11.18 0.54
CA PRO A 100 -20.67 10.58 -0.59
C PRO A 100 -20.72 11.55 -1.78
N GLY A 101 -20.34 11.05 -2.96
CA GLY A 101 -20.17 11.81 -4.19
C GLY A 101 -18.72 12.15 -4.56
N ASP A 102 -17.75 11.88 -3.66
CA ASP A 102 -16.32 12.04 -3.98
C ASP A 102 -15.77 10.87 -4.79
N GLU A 103 -16.49 9.75 -4.88
CA GLU A 103 -16.04 8.47 -5.45
C GLU A 103 -15.56 8.63 -6.89
N ASP A 104 -16.31 9.35 -7.70
CA ASP A 104 -15.96 9.56 -9.12
C ASP A 104 -14.64 10.32 -9.27
N GLY A 105 -14.43 11.33 -8.42
CA GLY A 105 -13.17 12.10 -8.36
C GLY A 105 -11.99 11.24 -7.93
N ILE A 106 -12.18 10.47 -6.86
CA ILE A 106 -11.16 9.56 -6.32
C ILE A 106 -10.82 8.46 -7.32
N GLY A 107 -11.84 7.81 -7.92
CA GLY A 107 -11.65 6.75 -8.92
C GLY A 107 -10.88 7.24 -10.14
N ARG A 108 -11.22 8.41 -10.67
CA ARG A 108 -10.50 9.04 -11.78
C ARG A 108 -9.04 9.30 -11.43
N ILE A 109 -8.78 9.90 -10.26
CA ILE A 109 -7.41 10.19 -9.81
C ILE A 109 -6.61 8.88 -9.61
N ALA A 110 -7.23 7.84 -9.06
CA ALA A 110 -6.59 6.54 -8.92
C ALA A 110 -6.24 5.96 -10.29
N GLY A 111 -7.16 5.96 -11.26
CA GLY A 111 -6.90 5.53 -12.62
C GLY A 111 -5.71 6.28 -13.24
N ASP A 112 -5.70 7.63 -13.18
CA ASP A 112 -4.62 8.45 -13.73
C ASP A 112 -3.26 8.25 -13.02
N CYS A 113 -3.27 7.89 -11.74
CA CYS A 113 -2.04 7.73 -10.96
C CYS A 113 -1.40 6.35 -11.12
N PHE A 114 -2.21 5.31 -11.32
CA PHE A 114 -1.77 3.92 -11.28
C PHE A 114 -1.82 3.23 -12.64
N HIS A 115 -2.26 3.92 -13.69
CA HIS A 115 -2.05 3.47 -15.06
C HIS A 115 -0.56 3.32 -15.34
N ASP A 116 -0.16 2.16 -15.81
CA ASP A 116 1.25 1.81 -16.03
C ASP A 116 2.15 1.90 -14.76
N TYR A 117 1.55 1.75 -13.58
CA TYR A 117 2.30 1.80 -12.33
C TYR A 117 3.30 0.64 -12.20
N LEU A 118 4.52 0.94 -11.76
CA LEU A 118 5.59 -0.05 -11.60
C LEU A 118 5.49 -0.79 -10.25
N GLY A 119 4.38 -1.49 -10.03
CA GLY A 119 4.18 -2.36 -8.87
C GLY A 119 4.36 -3.84 -9.21
N HIS A 120 4.32 -4.71 -8.20
CA HIS A 120 4.56 -6.14 -8.37
C HIS A 120 3.57 -6.83 -9.33
N TYR A 121 2.32 -6.35 -9.43
CA TYR A 121 1.37 -6.89 -10.41
C TYR A 121 1.80 -6.57 -11.84
N HIS A 122 2.20 -5.31 -12.10
CA HIS A 122 2.64 -4.87 -13.43
C HIS A 122 4.01 -5.43 -13.85
N ALA A 123 4.82 -5.84 -12.89
CA ALA A 123 6.11 -6.49 -13.17
C ALA A 123 5.95 -7.94 -13.62
N ASP A 124 4.80 -8.56 -13.39
CA ASP A 124 4.51 -9.94 -13.78
C ASP A 124 3.83 -9.97 -15.15
N SER A 125 4.59 -10.35 -16.18
CA SER A 125 4.09 -10.41 -17.56
C SER A 125 3.01 -11.48 -17.82
N ARG A 126 2.73 -12.35 -16.84
CA ARG A 126 1.66 -13.37 -16.91
C ARG A 126 0.31 -12.82 -16.45
N LEU A 127 0.29 -11.67 -15.78
CA LEU A 127 -0.94 -11.00 -15.36
C LEU A 127 -1.44 -10.05 -16.45
N ASP A 128 -2.76 -9.99 -16.60
CA ASP A 128 -3.42 -9.09 -17.51
C ASP A 128 -3.18 -7.63 -17.09
N ARG A 129 -2.69 -6.83 -18.03
CA ARG A 129 -2.27 -5.43 -17.78
C ARG A 129 -3.42 -4.53 -17.34
N GLU A 130 -4.57 -4.63 -18.00
CA GLU A 130 -5.74 -3.81 -17.71
C GLU A 130 -6.25 -4.14 -16.30
N LYS A 131 -6.28 -5.42 -15.94
CA LYS A 131 -6.63 -5.85 -14.58
C LYS A 131 -5.63 -5.39 -13.52
N CYS A 132 -4.34 -5.25 -13.86
CA CYS A 132 -3.35 -4.68 -12.96
C CYS A 132 -3.63 -3.19 -12.67
N ASP A 133 -4.00 -2.41 -13.70
CA ASP A 133 -4.39 -1.01 -13.55
C ASP A 133 -5.65 -0.85 -12.68
N GLU A 134 -6.62 -1.76 -12.82
CA GLU A 134 -7.86 -1.77 -12.03
C GLU A 134 -7.62 -2.03 -10.54
N VAL A 135 -6.54 -2.71 -10.14
CA VAL A 135 -6.26 -3.04 -8.72
C VAL A 135 -6.37 -1.82 -7.82
N TYR A 136 -5.74 -0.74 -8.22
CA TYR A 136 -5.61 0.46 -7.39
C TYR A 136 -6.86 1.32 -7.41
N THR A 137 -7.52 1.40 -8.56
CA THR A 137 -8.82 2.10 -8.69
C THR A 137 -9.88 1.42 -7.83
N ASP A 138 -9.98 0.10 -7.92
CA ASP A 138 -10.91 -0.68 -7.13
C ASP A 138 -10.57 -0.61 -5.61
N TRP A 139 -9.27 -0.61 -5.26
CA TRP A 139 -8.87 -0.39 -3.87
C TRP A 139 -9.30 0.97 -3.35
N ALA A 140 -9.06 2.04 -4.11
CA ALA A 140 -9.48 3.39 -3.73
C ALA A 140 -10.99 3.49 -3.52
N LEU A 141 -11.79 2.96 -4.45
CA LEU A 141 -13.26 2.96 -4.37
C LEU A 141 -13.78 2.13 -3.21
N ARG A 142 -13.21 0.95 -2.95
CA ARG A 142 -13.59 0.14 -1.79
C ARG A 142 -13.24 0.80 -0.47
N SER A 143 -12.13 1.53 -0.41
CA SER A 143 -11.80 2.32 0.79
C SER A 143 -12.86 3.37 1.10
N CYS A 144 -13.47 3.98 0.08
CA CYS A 144 -14.58 4.93 0.26
C CYS A 144 -15.84 4.26 0.84
N LEU A 145 -16.06 2.98 0.56
CA LEU A 145 -17.23 2.22 1.01
C LEU A 145 -17.00 1.49 2.35
N SER A 146 -15.78 1.52 2.88
CA SER A 146 -15.46 0.87 4.16
C SER A 146 -16.30 1.49 5.29
N ARG A 147 -16.84 0.62 6.14
CA ARG A 147 -17.53 0.99 7.39
C ARG A 147 -16.71 0.65 8.63
N ASP A 148 -15.48 0.18 8.44
CA ASP A 148 -14.58 -0.11 9.55
C ASP A 148 -14.15 1.23 10.19
N PRO A 149 -14.39 1.43 11.50
CA PRO A 149 -13.94 2.63 12.20
C PRO A 149 -12.42 2.80 12.23
N ALA A 150 -11.66 1.72 11.94
CA ALA A 150 -10.22 1.77 11.77
C ALA A 150 -9.79 2.43 10.47
N ASP A 151 -10.68 2.55 9.47
CA ASP A 151 -10.38 3.13 8.17
C ASP A 151 -10.66 4.64 8.11
N GLY A 152 -9.95 5.31 7.22
CA GLY A 152 -10.14 6.72 6.92
C GLY A 152 -9.81 7.05 5.47
N VAL A 153 -10.61 7.93 4.86
CA VAL A 153 -10.31 8.47 3.53
C VAL A 153 -10.27 9.98 3.63
N LEU A 154 -9.17 10.57 3.17
CA LEU A 154 -8.94 12.01 3.12
C LEU A 154 -8.97 12.47 1.66
N VAL A 155 -9.64 13.61 1.45
CA VAL A 155 -9.79 14.22 0.12
C VAL A 155 -9.20 15.61 0.16
N ALA A 156 -8.25 15.89 -0.73
CA ALA A 156 -7.65 17.20 -0.91
C ALA A 156 -8.35 17.94 -2.06
N CYS A 157 -8.73 19.19 -1.80
CA CYS A 157 -9.39 20.06 -2.76
C CYS A 157 -8.58 21.34 -3.00
N VAL A 158 -8.59 21.82 -4.25
CA VAL A 158 -8.10 23.15 -4.66
C VAL A 158 -9.27 23.86 -5.31
N GLY A 159 -9.80 24.91 -4.65
CA GLY A 159 -11.12 25.41 -4.99
C GLY A 159 -12.18 24.33 -4.80
N ASP A 160 -13.01 24.12 -5.82
CA ASP A 160 -14.06 23.09 -5.82
C ASP A 160 -13.60 21.74 -6.38
N ASP A 161 -12.38 21.67 -6.96
CA ASP A 161 -11.87 20.49 -7.60
C ASP A 161 -11.23 19.52 -6.61
N ILE A 162 -11.54 18.22 -6.73
CA ILE A 162 -10.81 17.16 -6.03
C ILE A 162 -9.43 17.02 -6.68
N ALA A 163 -8.39 17.39 -5.94
CA ALA A 163 -7.00 17.43 -6.39
C ALA A 163 -6.20 16.18 -5.98
N GLY A 164 -6.68 15.43 -4.99
CA GLY A 164 -5.99 14.23 -4.52
C GLY A 164 -6.74 13.53 -3.38
N PHE A 165 -6.28 12.33 -3.05
CA PHE A 165 -6.82 11.53 -1.95
C PHE A 165 -5.73 10.76 -1.22
N GLY A 166 -6.05 10.29 -0.02
CA GLY A 166 -5.24 9.35 0.75
C GLY A 166 -6.12 8.45 1.61
N THR A 167 -5.76 7.18 1.72
CA THR A 167 -6.46 6.19 2.54
C THR A 167 -5.60 5.78 3.72
N MET A 168 -6.24 5.61 4.87
CA MET A 168 -5.62 5.32 6.15
C MET A 168 -6.28 4.10 6.80
N HIS A 169 -5.51 3.38 7.62
CA HIS A 169 -6.00 2.30 8.47
C HIS A 169 -5.32 2.35 9.84
N MET A 170 -6.02 1.97 10.89
CA MET A 170 -5.42 1.72 12.21
C MET A 170 -5.07 0.24 12.31
N ASN A 171 -3.78 -0.09 12.31
CA ASN A 171 -3.30 -1.46 12.49
C ASN A 171 -3.62 -1.99 13.89
N ASP A 172 -3.52 -1.10 14.89
CA ASP A 172 -3.85 -1.36 16.28
C ASP A 172 -4.11 -0.03 17.04
N SER A 173 -4.15 -0.06 18.36
CA SER A 173 -4.39 1.12 19.20
C SER A 173 -3.24 2.14 19.25
N THR A 174 -2.11 1.84 18.65
CA THR A 174 -0.89 2.66 18.69
C THR A 174 -0.38 3.07 17.32
N GLN A 175 -0.71 2.31 16.27
CA GLN A 175 -0.16 2.49 14.93
C GLN A 175 -1.23 2.74 13.88
N GLY A 176 -1.05 3.84 13.12
CA GLY A 176 -1.77 4.10 11.88
C GLY A 176 -0.93 3.79 10.65
N GLU A 177 -1.57 3.42 9.55
CA GLU A 177 -0.92 3.13 8.29
C GLU A 177 -1.54 3.93 7.15
N GLY A 178 -0.69 4.58 6.35
CA GLY A 178 -1.08 5.17 5.08
C GLY A 178 -1.02 4.13 3.97
N LEU A 179 -2.15 3.87 3.31
CA LEU A 179 -2.27 2.73 2.40
C LEU A 179 -2.16 3.11 0.93
N LEU A 180 -2.99 4.04 0.46
CA LEU A 180 -3.07 4.41 -0.95
C LEU A 180 -3.23 5.92 -1.11
N PHE A 181 -2.45 6.51 -2.03
CA PHE A 181 -2.43 7.96 -2.25
C PHE A 181 -2.40 8.29 -3.73
N GLY A 182 -3.18 9.28 -4.13
CA GLY A 182 -3.19 9.80 -5.49
C GLY A 182 -3.28 11.32 -5.52
N VAL A 183 -2.58 11.93 -6.49
CA VAL A 183 -2.71 13.37 -6.82
C VAL A 183 -2.94 13.50 -8.30
N SER A 184 -4.05 14.14 -8.67
CA SER A 184 -4.40 14.43 -10.06
C SER A 184 -3.22 15.06 -10.80
N PRO A 185 -2.91 14.62 -12.02
CA PRO A 185 -1.81 15.17 -12.84
C PRO A 185 -1.81 16.70 -12.90
N SER A 186 -2.99 17.32 -13.01
CA SER A 186 -3.18 18.78 -13.10
C SER A 186 -2.76 19.54 -11.84
N PHE A 187 -2.67 18.87 -10.69
CA PHE A 187 -2.34 19.47 -9.39
C PHE A 187 -0.98 19.00 -8.83
N ARG A 188 -0.19 18.27 -9.63
CA ARG A 188 1.15 17.85 -9.24
C ARG A 188 2.09 19.06 -9.08
N GLY A 189 3.08 18.95 -8.19
CA GLY A 189 4.03 20.02 -7.91
C GLY A 189 3.49 21.16 -7.04
N GLN A 190 2.18 21.22 -6.76
CA GLN A 190 1.54 22.32 -6.01
C GLN A 190 1.48 22.05 -4.48
N GLY A 191 2.01 20.92 -4.01
CA GLY A 191 2.05 20.59 -2.57
C GLY A 191 0.83 19.81 -2.06
N VAL A 192 -0.07 19.37 -2.94
CA VAL A 192 -1.28 18.59 -2.60
C VAL A 192 -0.92 17.31 -1.85
N TYR A 193 0.05 16.53 -2.35
CA TYR A 193 0.49 15.32 -1.66
C TYR A 193 1.01 15.59 -0.25
N ARG A 194 1.82 16.65 -0.09
CA ARG A 194 2.31 17.05 1.23
C ARG A 194 1.17 17.47 2.17
N ALA A 195 0.13 18.15 1.65
CA ALA A 195 -1.03 18.53 2.43
C ALA A 195 -1.80 17.29 2.92
N ILE A 196 -2.04 16.30 2.06
CA ILE A 196 -2.66 15.03 2.43
C ILE A 196 -1.86 14.35 3.55
N MET A 197 -0.55 14.21 3.38
CA MET A 197 0.33 13.57 4.39
C MET A 197 0.29 14.28 5.75
N ILE A 198 0.23 15.62 5.78
CA ILE A 198 0.07 16.39 7.01
C ILE A 198 -1.27 16.06 7.69
N HIS A 199 -2.34 15.93 6.92
CA HIS A 199 -3.65 15.55 7.45
C HIS A 199 -3.69 14.08 7.92
N CYS A 200 -2.95 13.18 7.28
CA CYS A 200 -2.78 11.81 7.77
C CYS A 200 -2.10 11.78 9.15
N LEU A 201 -1.08 12.60 9.34
CA LEU A 201 -0.42 12.73 10.65
C LEU A 201 -1.37 13.31 11.72
N ASN A 202 -2.18 14.32 11.36
CA ASN A 202 -3.21 14.86 12.26
C ASN A 202 -4.28 13.80 12.57
N TRP A 203 -4.72 13.03 11.57
CA TRP A 203 -5.68 11.94 11.73
C TRP A 203 -5.20 10.90 12.74
N CYS A 204 -3.90 10.54 12.70
CA CYS A 204 -3.29 9.68 13.71
C CYS A 204 -3.26 10.35 15.09
N ALA A 205 -2.83 11.62 15.17
CA ALA A 205 -2.76 12.36 16.44
C ALA A 205 -4.13 12.51 17.12
N GLU A 206 -5.19 12.83 16.35
CA GLU A 206 -6.56 12.96 16.82
C GLU A 206 -7.14 11.66 17.39
N ARG A 207 -6.60 10.51 16.97
CA ARG A 207 -6.97 9.17 17.44
C ARG A 207 -6.08 8.66 18.56
N GLY A 208 -5.11 9.45 19.01
CA GLY A 208 -4.19 9.09 20.07
C GLY A 208 -3.15 8.04 19.65
N LEU A 209 -2.98 7.83 18.33
CA LEU A 209 -1.96 6.92 17.82
C LEU A 209 -0.55 7.49 18.05
N GLU A 210 0.39 6.62 18.29
CA GLU A 210 1.77 7.00 18.62
C GLU A 210 2.66 7.06 17.38
N GLU A 211 2.35 6.26 16.38
CA GLU A 211 3.17 6.06 15.19
C GLU A 211 2.31 6.06 13.92
N MET A 212 2.86 6.59 12.83
CA MET A 212 2.33 6.41 11.49
C MET A 212 3.34 5.69 10.61
N THR A 213 2.94 4.59 10.00
CA THR A 213 3.72 3.85 9.01
C THR A 213 3.19 4.07 7.60
N ILE A 214 4.06 3.90 6.61
CA ILE A 214 3.73 4.01 5.20
C ILE A 214 4.76 3.26 4.37
N SER A 215 4.38 2.74 3.22
CA SER A 215 5.30 2.04 2.32
C SER A 215 5.11 2.43 0.86
N THR A 216 6.17 2.25 0.08
CA THR A 216 6.14 2.40 -1.38
C THR A 216 7.26 1.57 -2.02
N GLN A 217 7.25 1.47 -3.35
CA GLN A 217 8.37 0.89 -4.09
C GLN A 217 9.64 1.72 -3.88
N VAL A 218 10.77 1.03 -3.77
CA VAL A 218 12.09 1.67 -3.58
C VAL A 218 12.43 2.69 -4.67
N THR A 219 11.84 2.55 -5.85
CA THR A 219 12.00 3.45 -7.00
C THR A 219 11.17 4.73 -6.90
N ASN A 220 10.16 4.80 -6.02
CA ASN A 220 9.31 5.99 -5.85
C ASN A 220 10.00 7.06 -4.98
N LEU A 221 11.05 7.67 -5.51
CA LEU A 221 11.85 8.66 -4.80
C LEU A 221 11.08 9.96 -4.46
N VAL A 222 10.03 10.27 -5.21
CA VAL A 222 9.24 11.50 -4.98
C VAL A 222 8.47 11.40 -3.66
N SER A 223 7.79 10.29 -3.42
CA SER A 223 7.09 10.03 -2.16
C SER A 223 8.06 9.97 -0.99
N GLN A 224 9.15 9.20 -1.11
CA GLN A 224 10.17 9.06 -0.07
C GLN A 224 10.77 10.42 0.34
N LYS A 225 11.13 11.29 -0.62
CA LYS A 225 11.63 12.65 -0.33
C LYS A 225 10.59 13.49 0.43
N THR A 226 9.32 13.33 0.13
CA THR A 226 8.25 14.05 0.84
C THR A 226 8.13 13.55 2.27
N TRP A 227 8.19 12.25 2.50
CA TRP A 227 8.12 11.63 3.82
C TRP A 227 9.29 12.02 4.71
N ILE A 228 10.52 11.94 4.18
CA ILE A 228 11.73 12.38 4.91
C ILE A 228 11.60 13.85 5.35
N ARG A 229 11.12 14.74 4.47
CA ARG A 229 10.89 16.16 4.81
C ARG A 229 9.76 16.37 5.83
N LEU A 230 8.90 15.40 6.02
CA LEU A 230 7.86 15.36 7.05
C LEU A 230 8.31 14.62 8.31
N GLY A 231 9.57 14.20 8.40
CA GLY A 231 10.14 13.54 9.58
C GLY A 231 9.87 12.04 9.67
N PHE A 232 9.51 11.40 8.55
CA PHE A 232 9.52 9.95 8.48
C PHE A 232 10.93 9.43 8.27
N GLU A 233 11.24 8.29 8.87
CA GLU A 233 12.51 7.59 8.73
C GLU A 233 12.30 6.20 8.11
N PRO A 234 13.20 5.71 7.26
CA PRO A 234 13.13 4.35 6.73
C PRO A 234 13.40 3.34 7.85
N VAL A 235 12.51 2.36 8.01
CA VAL A 235 12.60 1.38 9.11
C VAL A 235 12.82 -0.06 8.63
N SER A 236 12.35 -0.41 7.44
CA SER A 236 12.54 -1.74 6.89
C SER A 236 12.30 -1.76 5.38
N SER A 237 12.64 -2.89 4.74
CA SER A 237 12.32 -3.14 3.34
C SER A 237 12.07 -4.62 3.11
N CYS A 238 11.28 -4.92 2.05
CA CYS A 238 10.93 -6.27 1.65
C CYS A 238 11.01 -6.42 0.15
N TYR A 239 11.56 -7.52 -0.30
CA TYR A 239 11.39 -8.02 -1.67
C TYR A 239 9.97 -8.56 -1.82
N THR A 240 9.33 -8.34 -2.96
CA THR A 240 8.10 -9.01 -3.37
C THR A 240 8.43 -9.99 -4.47
N PHE A 241 8.12 -11.26 -4.24
CA PHE A 241 8.33 -12.35 -5.17
C PHE A 241 7.00 -12.91 -5.65
N HIS A 242 6.95 -13.31 -6.91
CA HIS A 242 5.89 -14.14 -7.47
C HIS A 242 6.43 -15.53 -7.78
N ARG A 243 5.63 -16.55 -7.49
CA ARG A 243 5.86 -17.91 -7.94
C ARG A 243 4.61 -18.47 -8.58
N TRP A 244 4.73 -18.91 -9.81
CA TRP A 244 3.71 -19.65 -10.51
C TRP A 244 3.92 -21.14 -10.35
N PHE A 245 2.84 -21.86 -10.13
CA PHE A 245 2.77 -23.30 -10.11
C PHE A 245 2.09 -23.74 -11.39
N THR A 246 2.80 -24.42 -12.25
CA THR A 246 2.29 -25.02 -13.51
C THR A 246 1.75 -26.40 -13.24
#